data_cc815d6288625a497b8e6fa1ad9e6b26
#
_entry.id   cc815d6288625a497b8e6fa1ad9e6b26
#
_cell.length_a   1.000
_cell.length_b   1.000
_cell.length_c   1.000
_cell.angle_alpha   90.00
_cell.angle_beta   90.00
_cell.angle_gamma   90.00
#
_symmetry.space_group_name_H-M   'P 1'
#
loop_
_entity.id
_entity.type
_entity.pdbx_description
1 polymer ?
#
loop_
_entity_poly.entity_id
_entity_poly.type
_entity_poly.pdbx_seq_one_letter_code
_entity_poly.pdbx_strand_id
1 'polypeptide(L)'
;MAGSVSTPAPDPAALREALVASPALCPLEWNEQRTAVLFGRFSEEAYRAVSFFDQRAVLAAERTGVVPWAMAEPWLVELPRQCDFLFHVSHCGSTLLSRLLGTAEASLAVREPGILRGLTAADPEARVDAALALLSRSFHPGQRPLIKATSIVNAVAGRLLDRTADARAGLVFVPASTFFPSVLDGSLSDIQAHAQSRWSRLIDGGLAAPAPHSPGEQAAAAWLCEMLALARLAERFPERTCWVNFEQFLMSPEAVLAELAGFYQLSIDAAAVLAGPLMQQYAKQPGVRYDVAARNALLATARAAHAAEIAAGLAWLEATGCLQRLPEPTLHP
;
A
#
# COMPACT_ATOMS: atom_id res chain seq x y z
N MET A 1 -42.95 -18.54 -8.28
CA MET A 1 -42.06 -18.43 -9.46
C MET A 1 -41.50 -16.99 -9.47
N ALA A 2 -40.33 -16.80 -8.91
CA ALA A 2 -39.64 -15.50 -8.94
C ALA A 2 -38.85 -15.44 -10.26
N GLY A 3 -39.28 -14.56 -11.17
CA GLY A 3 -38.59 -14.33 -12.43
C GLY A 3 -37.21 -13.72 -12.14
N SER A 4 -36.15 -14.41 -12.57
CA SER A 4 -34.80 -13.89 -12.61
C SER A 4 -34.81 -12.72 -13.61
N VAL A 5 -34.75 -11.49 -13.12
CA VAL A 5 -34.46 -10.34 -13.96
C VAL A 5 -32.99 -10.46 -14.36
N SER A 6 -32.76 -11.02 -15.54
CA SER A 6 -31.45 -11.00 -16.18
C SER A 6 -31.13 -9.57 -16.53
N THR A 7 -30.25 -8.91 -15.76
CA THR A 7 -29.68 -7.64 -16.16
C THR A 7 -28.90 -7.85 -17.47
N PRO A 8 -29.21 -7.14 -18.57
CA PRO A 8 -28.49 -7.33 -19.82
C PRO A 8 -27.00 -7.05 -19.60
N ALA A 9 -26.15 -7.84 -20.27
CA ALA A 9 -24.71 -7.62 -20.24
C ALA A 9 -24.43 -6.17 -20.72
N PRO A 10 -23.53 -5.43 -20.05
CA PRO A 10 -23.21 -4.07 -20.43
C PRO A 10 -22.70 -4.03 -21.88
N ASP A 11 -23.12 -3.03 -22.63
CA ASP A 11 -22.59 -2.76 -23.95
C ASP A 11 -21.06 -2.61 -23.90
N PRO A 12 -20.26 -3.39 -24.65
CA PRO A 12 -18.81 -3.32 -24.63
C PRO A 12 -18.26 -1.93 -24.94
N ALA A 13 -18.93 -1.13 -25.80
CA ALA A 13 -18.50 0.22 -26.11
C ALA A 13 -18.69 1.16 -24.91
N ALA A 14 -19.86 1.11 -24.26
CA ALA A 14 -20.13 1.89 -23.04
C ALA A 14 -19.22 1.48 -21.88
N LEU A 15 -18.91 0.19 -21.75
CA LEU A 15 -17.96 -0.29 -20.74
C LEU A 15 -16.54 0.22 -20.99
N ARG A 16 -16.08 0.18 -22.24
CA ARG A 16 -14.77 0.72 -22.65
C ARG A 16 -14.69 2.20 -22.33
N GLU A 17 -15.67 2.98 -22.70
CA GLU A 17 -15.73 4.41 -22.42
C GLU A 17 -15.64 4.67 -20.90
N ALA A 18 -16.44 3.96 -20.09
CA ALA A 18 -16.41 4.08 -18.64
C ALA A 18 -15.03 3.68 -18.04
N LEU A 19 -14.39 2.64 -18.56
CA LEU A 19 -13.08 2.19 -18.11
C LEU A 19 -11.96 3.16 -18.49
N VAL A 20 -12.08 3.87 -19.60
CA VAL A 20 -11.03 4.77 -20.09
C VAL A 20 -11.18 6.17 -19.48
N ALA A 21 -12.40 6.68 -19.34
CA ALA A 21 -12.65 8.09 -19.07
C ALA A 21 -12.45 8.51 -17.61
N SER A 22 -12.64 7.61 -16.63
CA SER A 22 -12.71 8.02 -15.22
C SER A 22 -12.28 6.93 -14.24
N PRO A 23 -11.68 7.29 -13.08
CA PRO A 23 -11.41 6.34 -12.00
C PRO A 23 -12.67 5.88 -11.27
N ALA A 24 -13.84 6.49 -11.55
CA ALA A 24 -15.11 6.13 -10.91
C ALA A 24 -15.42 4.63 -11.01
N LEU A 25 -15.05 3.98 -12.11
CA LEU A 25 -15.07 2.51 -12.24
C LEU A 25 -13.72 1.96 -11.81
N CYS A 26 -13.58 1.67 -10.51
CA CYS A 26 -12.33 1.30 -9.88
C CYS A 26 -12.15 -0.22 -9.84
N PRO A 27 -10.97 -0.77 -10.24
CA PRO A 27 -10.66 -2.19 -10.09
C PRO A 27 -10.42 -2.52 -8.62
N LEU A 28 -11.12 -3.52 -8.09
CA LEU A 28 -11.04 -3.93 -6.69
C LEU A 28 -10.18 -5.18 -6.50
N GLU A 29 -10.50 -6.27 -7.20
CA GLU A 29 -9.86 -7.56 -6.96
C GLU A 29 -9.90 -8.45 -8.22
N TRP A 30 -8.89 -9.31 -8.38
CA TRP A 30 -8.91 -10.41 -9.35
C TRP A 30 -9.80 -11.53 -8.87
N ASN A 31 -10.42 -12.28 -9.80
CA ASN A 31 -10.90 -13.62 -9.48
C ASN A 31 -9.70 -14.56 -9.24
N GLU A 32 -9.94 -15.72 -8.64
CA GLU A 32 -8.89 -16.70 -8.29
C GLU A 32 -8.04 -17.11 -9.50
N GLN A 33 -8.64 -17.28 -10.67
CA GLN A 33 -7.98 -17.68 -11.91
C GLN A 33 -7.27 -16.51 -12.59
N ARG A 34 -7.41 -15.28 -12.07
CA ARG A 34 -6.85 -14.04 -12.63
C ARG A 34 -7.25 -13.79 -14.09
N THR A 35 -8.46 -14.22 -14.45
CA THR A 35 -9.06 -14.05 -15.78
C THR A 35 -10.09 -12.93 -15.85
N ALA A 36 -10.53 -12.43 -14.69
CA ALA A 36 -11.49 -11.36 -14.58
C ALA A 36 -11.20 -10.48 -13.34
N VAL A 37 -11.66 -9.24 -13.38
CA VAL A 37 -11.51 -8.27 -12.29
C VAL A 37 -12.89 -7.84 -11.82
N LEU A 38 -13.07 -7.80 -10.51
CA LEU A 38 -14.21 -7.15 -9.86
C LEU A 38 -13.98 -5.64 -9.88
N PHE A 39 -14.94 -4.89 -10.39
CA PHE A 39 -14.96 -3.44 -10.36
C PHE A 39 -16.07 -2.94 -9.44
N GLY A 40 -15.80 -1.81 -8.77
CA GLY A 40 -16.79 -1.03 -8.05
C GLY A 40 -16.93 0.35 -8.68
N ARG A 41 -18.17 0.87 -8.76
CA ARG A 41 -18.43 2.25 -9.15
C ARG A 41 -18.53 3.13 -7.92
N PHE A 42 -17.81 4.24 -7.91
CA PHE A 42 -17.77 5.20 -6.80
C PHE A 42 -18.01 6.63 -7.31
N SER A 43 -18.74 7.44 -6.56
CA SER A 43 -18.62 8.90 -6.67
C SER A 43 -17.22 9.34 -6.23
N GLU A 44 -16.78 10.55 -6.58
CA GLU A 44 -15.49 11.05 -6.13
C GLU A 44 -15.41 11.14 -4.59
N GLU A 45 -16.49 11.57 -3.94
CA GLU A 45 -16.58 11.64 -2.49
C GLU A 45 -16.39 10.25 -1.84
N ALA A 46 -17.13 9.24 -2.32
CA ALA A 46 -17.00 7.86 -1.86
C ALA A 46 -15.58 7.32 -2.12
N TYR A 47 -15.00 7.59 -3.29
CA TYR A 47 -13.65 7.22 -3.65
C TYR A 47 -12.62 7.78 -2.66
N ARG A 48 -12.72 9.07 -2.33
CA ARG A 48 -11.85 9.74 -1.34
C ARG A 48 -12.04 9.19 0.08
N ALA A 49 -13.24 8.75 0.44
CA ALA A 49 -13.57 8.22 1.76
C ALA A 49 -13.08 6.78 1.98
N VAL A 50 -13.08 5.94 0.94
CA VAL A 50 -12.70 4.51 1.02
C VAL A 50 -11.29 4.34 1.57
N SER A 51 -11.14 3.46 2.57
CA SER A 51 -9.83 3.18 3.20
C SER A 51 -8.98 2.19 2.40
N PHE A 52 -9.61 1.29 1.63
CA PHE A 52 -8.95 0.23 0.87
C PHE A 52 -9.74 -0.10 -0.40
N PHE A 53 -9.10 -0.14 -1.55
CA PHE A 53 -9.71 -0.49 -2.83
C PHE A 53 -9.57 -1.99 -3.14
N ASP A 54 -10.18 -2.82 -2.30
CA ASP A 54 -10.30 -4.27 -2.46
C ASP A 54 -11.73 -4.73 -2.11
N GLN A 55 -11.94 -6.00 -1.80
CA GLN A 55 -13.24 -6.53 -1.43
C GLN A 55 -13.94 -5.74 -0.31
N ARG A 56 -13.18 -5.10 0.58
CA ARG A 56 -13.73 -4.26 1.66
C ARG A 56 -14.46 -3.02 1.15
N ALA A 57 -14.15 -2.56 -0.07
CA ALA A 57 -14.81 -1.42 -0.70
C ALA A 57 -16.17 -1.75 -1.34
N VAL A 58 -16.51 -3.03 -1.49
CA VAL A 58 -17.76 -3.46 -2.17
C VAL A 58 -19.00 -2.83 -1.55
N LEU A 59 -19.05 -2.71 -0.23
CA LEU A 59 -20.19 -2.11 0.49
C LEU A 59 -20.30 -0.59 0.28
N ALA A 60 -19.22 0.09 -0.07
CA ALA A 60 -19.19 1.52 -0.34
C ALA A 60 -19.43 1.85 -1.82
N ALA A 61 -19.39 0.84 -2.70
CA ALA A 61 -19.60 1.01 -4.12
C ALA A 61 -21.11 1.17 -4.43
N GLU A 62 -21.45 2.11 -5.31
CA GLU A 62 -22.81 2.29 -5.83
C GLU A 62 -23.30 1.06 -6.60
N ARG A 63 -22.39 0.44 -7.33
CA ARG A 63 -22.59 -0.79 -8.11
C ARG A 63 -21.28 -1.56 -8.20
N THR A 64 -21.40 -2.86 -8.37
CA THR A 64 -20.25 -3.75 -8.66
C THR A 64 -20.52 -4.55 -9.92
N GLY A 65 -19.45 -4.97 -10.59
CA GLY A 65 -19.53 -5.83 -11.77
C GLY A 65 -18.19 -6.51 -12.03
N VAL A 66 -18.25 -7.66 -12.70
CA VAL A 66 -17.06 -8.42 -13.08
C VAL A 66 -16.79 -8.22 -14.56
N VAL A 67 -15.56 -7.87 -14.89
CA VAL A 67 -15.11 -7.65 -16.28
C VAL A 67 -14.06 -8.69 -16.63
N PRO A 68 -14.25 -9.49 -17.70
CA PRO A 68 -13.23 -10.38 -18.21
C PRO A 68 -11.98 -9.59 -18.60
N TRP A 69 -10.81 -10.02 -18.09
CA TRP A 69 -9.57 -9.27 -18.32
C TRP A 69 -9.16 -9.22 -19.79
N ALA A 70 -9.30 -10.33 -20.50
CA ALA A 70 -9.01 -10.40 -21.94
C ALA A 70 -9.80 -9.40 -22.81
N MET A 71 -10.96 -8.92 -22.29
CA MET A 71 -11.75 -7.88 -22.93
C MET A 71 -11.22 -6.49 -22.60
N ALA A 72 -10.84 -6.26 -21.33
CA ALA A 72 -10.40 -4.93 -20.85
C ALA A 72 -8.96 -4.59 -21.23
N GLU A 73 -8.04 -5.54 -21.11
CA GLU A 73 -6.60 -5.33 -21.31
C GLU A 73 -6.24 -4.62 -22.62
N PRO A 74 -6.77 -5.00 -23.80
CA PRO A 74 -6.46 -4.31 -25.07
C PRO A 74 -6.87 -2.83 -25.10
N TRP A 75 -7.85 -2.43 -24.29
CA TRP A 75 -8.30 -1.04 -24.22
C TRP A 75 -7.43 -0.16 -23.35
N LEU A 76 -6.61 -0.77 -22.51
CA LEU A 76 -5.89 -0.12 -21.41
C LEU A 76 -4.38 0.01 -21.67
N VAL A 77 -3.77 -0.91 -22.42
CA VAL A 77 -2.31 -0.95 -22.62
C VAL A 77 -1.73 0.31 -23.27
N GLU A 78 -2.54 1.00 -24.08
CA GLU A 78 -2.14 2.23 -24.78
C GLU A 78 -2.39 3.49 -23.96
N LEU A 79 -3.05 3.38 -22.82
CA LEU A 79 -3.36 4.55 -21.98
C LEU A 79 -2.11 5.02 -21.21
N PRO A 80 -2.05 6.33 -20.86
CA PRO A 80 -0.97 6.86 -20.04
C PRO A 80 -0.88 6.16 -18.69
N ARG A 81 0.34 6.00 -18.19
CA ARG A 81 0.67 5.47 -16.87
C ARG A 81 1.36 6.56 -16.06
N GLN A 82 0.55 7.45 -15.48
CA GLN A 82 1.00 8.62 -14.73
C GLN A 82 0.47 8.56 -13.31
N CYS A 83 1.25 7.96 -12.43
CA CYS A 83 0.92 7.86 -11.00
C CYS A 83 2.19 7.89 -10.16
N ASP A 84 2.04 8.18 -8.89
CA ASP A 84 3.08 8.08 -7.87
C ASP A 84 2.76 6.95 -6.89
N PHE A 85 3.74 6.54 -6.09
CA PHE A 85 3.59 5.41 -5.19
C PHE A 85 3.96 5.75 -3.75
N LEU A 86 3.28 5.09 -2.82
CA LEU A 86 3.64 5.01 -1.42
C LEU A 86 3.79 3.54 -1.06
N PHE A 87 5.01 3.02 -1.08
CA PHE A 87 5.34 1.67 -0.65
C PHE A 87 5.63 1.64 0.85
N HIS A 88 5.42 0.50 1.50
CA HIS A 88 5.55 0.45 2.95
C HIS A 88 5.76 -0.97 3.50
N VAL A 89 6.28 -1.05 4.72
CA VAL A 89 6.52 -2.33 5.42
C VAL A 89 5.30 -2.94 6.11
N SER A 90 4.10 -2.34 5.99
CA SER A 90 2.93 -2.63 6.83
C SER A 90 3.04 -2.02 8.24
N HIS A 91 1.90 -1.82 8.93
CA HIS A 91 1.82 -1.31 10.32
C HIS A 91 2.65 -0.04 10.63
N CYS A 92 2.95 0.77 9.63
CA CYS A 92 3.85 1.92 9.69
C CYS A 92 3.17 3.27 9.41
N GLY A 93 1.88 3.42 9.65
CA GLY A 93 1.16 4.68 9.49
C GLY A 93 0.94 5.17 8.06
N SER A 94 1.32 4.37 7.05
CA SER A 94 1.21 4.72 5.62
C SER A 94 -0.22 5.12 5.18
N THR A 95 -1.27 4.60 5.83
CA THR A 95 -2.66 5.00 5.56
C THR A 95 -2.92 6.44 5.99
N LEU A 96 -2.38 6.87 7.12
CA LEU A 96 -2.46 8.27 7.57
C LEU A 96 -1.73 9.19 6.58
N LEU A 97 -0.48 8.87 6.24
CA LEU A 97 0.29 9.65 5.26
C LEU A 97 -0.43 9.75 3.91
N SER A 98 -0.98 8.66 3.41
CA SER A 98 -1.77 8.66 2.17
C SER A 98 -3.02 9.54 2.27
N ARG A 99 -3.68 9.62 3.43
CA ARG A 99 -4.82 10.50 3.64
C ARG A 99 -4.40 11.96 3.70
N LEU A 100 -3.31 12.28 4.41
CA LEU A 100 -2.78 13.64 4.51
C LEU A 100 -2.35 14.17 3.13
N LEU A 101 -1.59 13.37 2.36
CA LEU A 101 -1.20 13.74 0.99
C LEU A 101 -2.41 13.83 0.04
N GLY A 102 -3.42 13.03 0.27
CA GLY A 102 -4.67 13.04 -0.50
C GLY A 102 -5.58 14.24 -0.21
N THR A 103 -5.23 15.14 0.72
CA THR A 103 -5.93 16.42 0.92
C THR A 103 -5.56 17.44 -0.15
N ALA A 104 -4.41 17.30 -0.80
CA ALA A 104 -4.04 18.15 -1.93
C ALA A 104 -5.04 17.96 -3.09
N GLU A 105 -5.47 19.05 -3.68
CA GLU A 105 -6.41 19.04 -4.82
C GLU A 105 -5.80 18.30 -6.02
N ALA A 106 -4.49 18.48 -6.24
CA ALA A 106 -3.73 17.82 -7.29
C ALA A 106 -3.44 16.33 -7.02
N SER A 107 -3.83 15.76 -5.87
CA SER A 107 -3.60 14.37 -5.50
C SER A 107 -4.89 13.55 -5.48
N LEU A 108 -4.84 12.34 -6.02
CA LEU A 108 -5.89 11.34 -5.87
C LEU A 108 -5.34 10.11 -5.16
N ALA A 109 -5.58 10.00 -3.85
CA ALA A 109 -5.08 8.88 -3.07
C ALA A 109 -5.82 7.57 -3.36
N VAL A 110 -5.12 6.60 -3.96
CA VAL A 110 -5.59 5.24 -4.25
C VAL A 110 -4.99 4.28 -3.23
N ARG A 111 -5.81 3.79 -2.29
CA ARG A 111 -5.31 3.05 -1.13
C ARG A 111 -5.49 1.55 -1.28
N GLU A 112 -4.38 0.82 -1.31
CA GLU A 112 -4.27 -0.64 -1.37
C GLU A 112 -5.15 -1.29 -2.45
N PRO A 113 -5.04 -0.85 -3.74
CA PRO A 113 -5.85 -1.45 -4.79
C PRO A 113 -5.54 -2.94 -4.94
N GLY A 114 -6.57 -3.78 -4.78
CA GLY A 114 -6.41 -5.24 -4.78
C GLY A 114 -5.89 -5.79 -6.11
N ILE A 115 -6.12 -5.08 -7.21
CA ILE A 115 -5.58 -5.46 -8.52
C ILE A 115 -4.04 -5.56 -8.51
N LEU A 116 -3.32 -4.74 -7.72
CA LEU A 116 -1.86 -4.84 -7.63
C LEU A 116 -1.40 -6.07 -6.84
N ARG A 117 -2.18 -6.55 -5.87
CA ARG A 117 -1.83 -7.76 -5.10
C ARG A 117 -1.77 -9.02 -5.97
N GLY A 118 -2.55 -9.03 -7.05
CA GLY A 118 -2.54 -10.12 -8.01
C GLY A 118 -1.37 -10.10 -8.98
N LEU A 119 -0.53 -9.04 -9.02
CA LEU A 119 0.61 -8.99 -9.91
C LEU A 119 1.81 -9.77 -9.36
N THR A 120 2.50 -10.47 -10.25
CA THR A 120 3.69 -11.26 -9.96
C THR A 120 4.84 -10.89 -10.90
N ALA A 121 6.05 -11.37 -10.59
CA ALA A 121 7.20 -11.20 -11.47
C ALA A 121 7.02 -11.90 -12.83
N ALA A 122 6.19 -12.93 -12.92
CA ALA A 122 5.95 -13.72 -14.13
C ALA A 122 4.85 -13.12 -15.04
N ASP A 123 4.12 -12.09 -14.61
CA ASP A 123 3.07 -11.50 -15.43
C ASP A 123 3.62 -10.82 -16.70
N PRO A 124 2.92 -10.90 -17.84
CA PRO A 124 3.26 -10.14 -19.03
C PRO A 124 3.28 -8.64 -18.75
N GLU A 125 4.16 -7.89 -19.44
CA GLU A 125 4.23 -6.43 -19.29
C GLU A 125 2.90 -5.75 -19.63
N ALA A 126 2.18 -6.22 -20.65
CA ALA A 126 0.87 -5.71 -21.03
C ALA A 126 -0.13 -5.73 -19.85
N ARG A 127 -0.10 -6.79 -19.01
CA ARG A 127 -0.96 -6.86 -17.80
C ARG A 127 -0.58 -5.82 -16.77
N VAL A 128 0.72 -5.61 -16.55
CA VAL A 128 1.21 -4.58 -15.64
C VAL A 128 0.82 -3.20 -16.14
N ASP A 129 1.01 -2.95 -17.43
CA ASP A 129 0.67 -1.69 -18.10
C ASP A 129 -0.82 -1.38 -18.00
N ALA A 130 -1.68 -2.35 -18.28
CA ALA A 130 -3.13 -2.18 -18.17
C ALA A 130 -3.59 -1.93 -16.72
N ALA A 131 -3.00 -2.63 -15.74
CA ALA A 131 -3.30 -2.38 -14.33
C ALA A 131 -2.87 -0.96 -13.89
N LEU A 132 -1.68 -0.52 -14.31
CA LEU A 132 -1.18 0.83 -14.05
C LEU A 132 -2.04 1.89 -14.74
N ALA A 133 -2.44 1.66 -15.99
CA ALA A 133 -3.33 2.55 -16.72
C ALA A 133 -4.67 2.75 -16.00
N LEU A 134 -5.27 1.67 -15.49
CA LEU A 134 -6.49 1.73 -14.68
C LEU A 134 -6.30 2.58 -13.43
N LEU A 135 -5.16 2.49 -12.76
CA LEU A 135 -4.87 3.22 -11.52
C LEU A 135 -4.32 4.64 -11.76
N SER A 136 -3.98 4.97 -13.01
CA SER A 136 -3.48 6.30 -13.41
C SER A 136 -4.58 7.28 -13.82
N ARG A 137 -5.85 6.87 -13.78
CA ARG A 137 -6.96 7.75 -14.12
C ARG A 137 -7.26 8.71 -12.96
N SER A 138 -7.74 9.90 -13.29
CA SER A 138 -8.11 10.95 -12.35
C SER A 138 -9.52 11.48 -12.63
N PHE A 139 -10.17 12.10 -11.64
CA PHE A 139 -11.49 12.74 -11.82
C PHE A 139 -11.36 14.08 -12.54
N HIS A 140 -10.26 14.79 -12.33
CA HIS A 140 -10.04 16.13 -12.87
C HIS A 140 -8.68 16.26 -13.56
N PRO A 141 -8.57 17.11 -14.59
CA PRO A 141 -7.28 17.48 -15.16
C PRO A 141 -6.34 18.03 -14.08
N GLY A 142 -5.07 17.64 -14.12
CA GLY A 142 -4.06 18.09 -13.15
C GLY A 142 -3.99 17.25 -11.87
N GLN A 143 -4.95 16.37 -11.61
CA GLN A 143 -4.82 15.38 -10.54
C GLN A 143 -3.87 14.27 -10.95
N ARG A 144 -3.01 13.86 -10.02
CA ARG A 144 -2.12 12.71 -10.16
C ARG A 144 -2.45 11.66 -9.10
N PRO A 145 -2.74 10.40 -9.48
CA PRO A 145 -2.97 9.32 -8.55
C PRO A 145 -1.72 9.04 -7.71
N LEU A 146 -1.90 8.96 -6.38
CA LEU A 146 -0.91 8.51 -5.41
C LEU A 146 -1.33 7.13 -4.91
N ILE A 147 -0.68 6.09 -5.39
CA ILE A 147 -1.02 4.70 -5.12
C ILE A 147 -0.29 4.24 -3.86
N LYS A 148 -1.01 4.13 -2.75
CA LYS A 148 -0.53 3.41 -1.57
C LYS A 148 -0.71 1.91 -1.81
N ALA A 149 0.36 1.23 -2.20
CA ALA A 149 0.34 -0.21 -2.46
C ALA A 149 0.35 -1.01 -1.15
N THR A 150 -0.28 -2.20 -1.14
CA THR A 150 -0.12 -3.15 -0.03
C THR A 150 1.33 -3.63 0.05
N SER A 151 1.87 -3.88 1.25
CA SER A 151 3.30 -4.23 1.41
C SER A 151 3.76 -5.42 0.57
N ILE A 152 2.92 -6.42 0.33
CA ILE A 152 3.28 -7.56 -0.53
C ILE A 152 3.63 -7.14 -1.97
N VAL A 153 3.11 -6.00 -2.44
CA VAL A 153 3.37 -5.43 -3.77
C VAL A 153 4.82 -4.94 -3.90
N ASN A 154 5.54 -4.75 -2.79
CA ASN A 154 6.97 -4.41 -2.82
C ASN A 154 7.79 -5.45 -3.62
N ALA A 155 7.30 -6.69 -3.74
CA ALA A 155 7.89 -7.73 -4.59
C ALA A 155 8.02 -7.33 -6.06
N VAL A 156 7.09 -6.50 -6.54
CA VAL A 156 7.02 -6.05 -7.95
C VAL A 156 7.23 -4.54 -8.10
N ALA A 157 7.55 -3.82 -7.01
CA ALA A 157 7.69 -2.36 -7.01
C ALA A 157 8.67 -1.85 -8.07
N GLY A 158 9.78 -2.53 -8.27
CA GLY A 158 10.75 -2.19 -9.33
C GLY A 158 10.12 -2.22 -10.73
N ARG A 159 9.31 -3.24 -11.02
CA ARG A 159 8.59 -3.32 -12.30
C ARG A 159 7.56 -2.20 -12.47
N LEU A 160 6.86 -1.82 -11.39
CA LEU A 160 5.91 -0.72 -11.44
C LEU A 160 6.62 0.60 -11.78
N LEU A 161 7.78 0.88 -11.16
CA LEU A 161 8.57 2.07 -11.45
C LEU A 161 9.21 2.04 -12.85
N ASP A 162 9.60 0.87 -13.37
CA ASP A 162 10.08 0.75 -14.76
C ASP A 162 9.00 1.13 -15.77
N ARG A 163 7.74 0.83 -15.47
CA ARG A 163 6.60 1.09 -16.37
C ARG A 163 5.97 2.48 -16.21
N THR A 164 6.45 3.29 -15.24
CA THR A 164 6.00 4.65 -14.94
C THR A 164 7.20 5.60 -14.87
N ALA A 165 7.67 6.09 -16.01
CA ALA A 165 8.97 6.75 -16.16
C ALA A 165 9.22 7.95 -15.22
N ASP A 166 8.18 8.72 -14.89
CA ASP A 166 8.22 9.93 -14.06
C ASP A 166 7.65 9.73 -12.65
N ALA A 167 7.29 8.49 -12.27
CA ALA A 167 6.72 8.20 -10.96
C ALA A 167 7.73 8.40 -9.82
N ARG A 168 7.25 8.99 -8.74
CA ARG A 168 7.95 9.08 -7.45
C ARG A 168 7.40 8.07 -6.47
N ALA A 169 8.23 7.60 -5.55
CA ALA A 169 7.85 6.60 -4.57
C ALA A 169 8.37 6.95 -3.16
N GLY A 170 7.47 7.22 -2.23
CA GLY A 170 7.77 7.28 -0.81
C GLY A 170 7.89 5.88 -0.23
N LEU A 171 8.92 5.61 0.55
CA LEU A 171 9.25 4.33 1.15
C LEU A 171 9.03 4.42 2.66
N VAL A 172 7.82 4.06 3.10
CA VAL A 172 7.38 4.26 4.49
C VAL A 172 7.74 3.06 5.35
N PHE A 173 8.40 3.31 6.46
CA PHE A 173 8.75 2.29 7.43
C PHE A 173 8.61 2.78 8.88
N VAL A 174 8.67 1.84 9.79
CA VAL A 174 8.95 2.03 11.21
C VAL A 174 10.11 1.13 11.61
N PRO A 175 10.90 1.49 12.63
CA PRO A 175 11.92 0.62 13.18
C PRO A 175 11.36 -0.72 13.65
N ALA A 176 12.19 -1.76 13.62
CA ALA A 176 11.82 -3.11 14.07
C ALA A 176 11.21 -3.11 15.48
N SER A 177 11.77 -2.30 16.40
CA SER A 177 11.29 -2.13 17.78
C SER A 177 9.87 -1.55 17.90
N THR A 178 9.36 -0.92 16.84
CA THR A 178 7.97 -0.44 16.74
C THR A 178 7.09 -1.40 15.93
N PHE A 179 7.66 -2.00 14.89
CA PHE A 179 6.93 -2.93 14.04
C PHE A 179 6.49 -4.19 14.80
N PHE A 180 7.39 -4.82 15.55
CA PHE A 180 7.11 -6.10 16.23
C PHE A 180 5.95 -6.01 17.21
N PRO A 181 5.92 -5.08 18.18
CA PRO A 181 4.76 -4.98 19.06
C PRO A 181 3.46 -4.70 18.30
N SER A 182 3.49 -3.92 17.20
CA SER A 182 2.30 -3.64 16.40
C SER A 182 1.74 -4.86 15.66
N VAL A 183 2.60 -5.82 15.31
CA VAL A 183 2.20 -7.04 14.59
C VAL A 183 1.86 -8.15 15.57
N LEU A 184 2.62 -8.31 16.64
CA LEU A 184 2.44 -9.36 17.65
C LEU A 184 1.14 -9.20 18.44
N ASP A 185 0.59 -7.99 18.53
CA ASP A 185 -0.75 -7.73 19.10
C ASP A 185 -1.90 -8.21 18.19
N GLY A 186 -1.60 -8.62 16.97
CA GLY A 186 -2.55 -9.17 16.00
C GLY A 186 -2.79 -10.68 16.16
N SER A 187 -3.53 -11.26 15.20
CA SER A 187 -3.76 -12.71 15.22
C SER A 187 -2.52 -13.51 14.80
N LEU A 188 -2.24 -14.62 15.47
CA LEU A 188 -1.13 -15.51 15.13
C LEU A 188 -1.26 -16.07 13.70
N SER A 189 -2.48 -16.36 13.23
CA SER A 189 -2.72 -16.84 11.88
C SER A 189 -2.31 -15.81 10.81
N ASP A 190 -2.55 -14.53 11.05
CA ASP A 190 -2.16 -13.46 10.13
C ASP A 190 -0.64 -13.28 10.10
N ILE A 191 0.02 -13.39 11.26
CA ILE A 191 1.48 -13.35 11.36
C ILE A 191 2.09 -14.48 10.55
N GLN A 192 1.62 -15.71 10.73
CA GLN A 192 2.10 -16.89 10.03
C GLN A 192 1.89 -16.81 8.51
N ALA A 193 0.68 -16.44 8.08
CA ALA A 193 0.37 -16.30 6.66
C ALA A 193 1.24 -15.24 5.98
N HIS A 194 1.48 -14.13 6.65
CA HIS A 194 2.38 -13.08 6.17
C HIS A 194 3.83 -13.53 6.15
N ALA A 195 4.30 -14.24 7.18
CA ALA A 195 5.67 -14.68 7.29
C ALA A 195 6.04 -15.68 6.21
N GLN A 196 5.17 -16.65 5.90
CA GLN A 196 5.48 -17.73 4.96
C GLN A 196 5.83 -17.21 3.55
N SER A 197 5.01 -16.32 2.99
CA SER A 197 5.27 -15.77 1.65
C SER A 197 6.53 -14.91 1.61
N ARG A 198 6.82 -14.20 2.69
CA ARG A 198 7.99 -13.32 2.80
C ARG A 198 9.27 -14.10 3.04
N TRP A 199 9.18 -15.17 3.82
CA TRP A 199 10.30 -16.08 4.03
C TRP A 199 10.76 -16.71 2.72
N SER A 200 9.84 -17.21 1.89
CA SER A 200 10.19 -17.72 0.55
C SER A 200 10.93 -16.67 -0.27
N ARG A 201 10.45 -15.42 -0.29
CA ARG A 201 11.10 -14.31 -1.01
C ARG A 201 12.52 -13.99 -0.47
N LEU A 202 12.74 -14.12 0.83
CA LEU A 202 14.07 -13.92 1.43
C LEU A 202 15.05 -15.01 0.98
N ILE A 203 14.62 -16.28 1.00
CA ILE A 203 15.42 -17.42 0.55
C ILE A 203 15.72 -17.33 -0.95
N ASP A 204 14.73 -17.04 -1.77
CA ASP A 204 14.88 -16.83 -3.21
C ASP A 204 15.84 -15.66 -3.52
N GLY A 205 15.85 -14.66 -2.62
CA GLY A 205 16.78 -13.53 -2.65
C GLY A 205 18.17 -13.82 -2.10
N GLY A 206 18.48 -15.07 -1.72
CA GLY A 206 19.78 -15.52 -1.26
C GLY A 206 20.06 -15.27 0.23
N LEU A 207 19.03 -15.07 1.06
CA LEU A 207 19.24 -14.96 2.51
C LEU A 207 19.72 -16.30 3.10
N ALA A 208 20.89 -16.29 3.73
CA ALA A 208 21.43 -17.42 4.50
C ALA A 208 21.14 -17.19 6.00
N ALA A 209 19.97 -17.58 6.47
CA ALA A 209 19.57 -17.45 7.87
C ALA A 209 18.74 -18.69 8.29
N PRO A 210 18.64 -18.98 9.60
CA PRO A 210 17.73 -20.01 10.11
C PRO A 210 16.28 -19.66 9.77
N ALA A 211 15.45 -20.66 9.50
CA ALA A 211 14.03 -20.46 9.31
C ALA A 211 13.40 -19.83 10.57
N PRO A 212 12.48 -18.86 10.43
CA PRO A 212 11.82 -18.24 11.57
C PRO A 212 10.78 -19.19 12.17
N HIS A 213 10.91 -19.54 13.45
CA HIS A 213 10.05 -20.50 14.15
C HIS A 213 9.07 -19.82 15.09
N SER A 214 9.53 -18.84 15.88
CA SER A 214 8.68 -18.13 16.83
C SER A 214 7.87 -17.02 16.15
N PRO A 215 6.75 -16.56 16.74
CA PRO A 215 6.01 -15.40 16.23
C PRO A 215 6.89 -14.15 16.07
N GLY A 216 7.83 -13.91 16.99
CA GLY A 216 8.76 -12.80 16.93
C GLY A 216 9.73 -12.90 15.75
N GLU A 217 10.32 -14.09 15.51
CA GLU A 217 11.17 -14.35 14.35
C GLU A 217 10.39 -14.24 13.03
N GLN A 218 9.14 -14.71 13.01
CA GLN A 218 8.24 -14.57 11.85
C GLN A 218 7.91 -13.10 11.54
N ALA A 219 7.64 -12.29 12.58
CA ALA A 219 7.47 -10.85 12.42
C ALA A 219 8.76 -10.19 11.89
N ALA A 220 9.92 -10.64 12.39
CA ALA A 220 11.22 -10.16 11.95
C ALA A 220 11.49 -10.49 10.47
N ALA A 221 11.22 -11.71 10.04
CA ALA A 221 11.35 -12.13 8.65
C ALA A 221 10.42 -11.33 7.73
N ALA A 222 9.17 -11.08 8.16
CA ALA A 222 8.23 -10.27 7.41
C ALA A 222 8.72 -8.82 7.25
N TRP A 223 9.19 -8.20 8.32
CA TRP A 223 9.74 -6.84 8.30
C TRP A 223 10.99 -6.75 7.42
N LEU A 224 11.96 -7.65 7.62
CA LEU A 224 13.22 -7.68 6.86
C LEU A 224 12.97 -7.83 5.36
N CYS A 225 12.08 -8.71 4.97
CA CYS A 225 11.74 -8.93 3.57
C CYS A 225 11.27 -7.64 2.88
N GLU A 226 10.37 -6.90 3.54
CA GLU A 226 9.85 -5.66 2.99
C GLU A 226 10.90 -4.54 3.01
N MET A 227 11.68 -4.41 4.09
CA MET A 227 12.78 -3.45 4.16
C MET A 227 13.84 -3.67 3.08
N LEU A 228 14.26 -4.92 2.85
CA LEU A 228 15.21 -5.24 1.78
C LEU A 228 14.63 -4.99 0.37
N ALA A 229 13.34 -5.19 0.19
CA ALA A 229 12.68 -4.85 -1.08
C ALA A 229 12.68 -3.34 -1.32
N LEU A 230 12.38 -2.54 -0.29
CA LEU A 230 12.42 -1.08 -0.37
C LEU A 230 13.85 -0.55 -0.54
N ALA A 231 14.84 -1.16 0.13
CA ALA A 231 16.25 -0.79 -0.03
C ALA A 231 16.72 -0.99 -1.48
N ARG A 232 16.44 -2.16 -2.06
CA ARG A 232 16.74 -2.42 -3.48
C ARG A 232 16.05 -1.44 -4.43
N LEU A 233 14.83 -1.01 -4.09
CA LEU A 233 14.11 -0.02 -4.87
C LEU A 233 14.80 1.35 -4.79
N ALA A 234 15.23 1.77 -3.60
CA ALA A 234 15.97 3.02 -3.39
C ALA A 234 17.33 3.01 -4.11
N GLU A 235 18.06 1.91 -4.05
CA GLU A 235 19.33 1.73 -4.77
C GLU A 235 19.14 1.85 -6.30
N ARG A 236 18.05 1.28 -6.82
CA ARG A 236 17.77 1.28 -8.26
C ARG A 236 17.25 2.62 -8.79
N PHE A 237 16.49 3.35 -7.97
CA PHE A 237 15.81 4.60 -8.37
C PHE A 237 16.07 5.73 -7.35
N PRO A 238 17.34 6.10 -7.08
CA PRO A 238 17.67 7.04 -6.01
C PRO A 238 17.01 8.41 -6.17
N GLU A 239 16.90 8.93 -7.41
CA GLU A 239 16.28 10.23 -7.69
C GLU A 239 14.73 10.21 -7.63
N ARG A 240 14.14 9.02 -7.58
CA ARG A 240 12.70 8.81 -7.65
C ARG A 240 12.11 8.19 -6.39
N THR A 241 12.93 8.01 -5.36
CA THR A 241 12.52 7.43 -4.07
C THR A 241 12.92 8.33 -2.92
N CYS A 242 12.10 8.38 -1.87
CA CYS A 242 12.47 9.00 -0.60
C CYS A 242 12.04 8.10 0.56
N TRP A 243 12.91 7.98 1.58
CA TRP A 243 12.61 7.25 2.80
C TRP A 243 11.77 8.09 3.75
N VAL A 244 10.77 7.46 4.37
CA VAL A 244 9.88 8.10 5.33
C VAL A 244 9.81 7.24 6.60
N ASN A 245 10.55 7.64 7.64
CA ASN A 245 10.42 7.06 8.96
C ASN A 245 9.19 7.63 9.65
N PHE A 246 8.18 6.80 9.91
CA PHE A 246 6.94 7.26 10.50
C PHE A 246 7.10 7.74 11.96
N GLU A 247 8.08 7.24 12.71
CA GLU A 247 8.38 7.76 14.05
C GLU A 247 8.90 9.21 13.97
N GLN A 248 9.75 9.51 12.98
CA GLN A 248 10.20 10.89 12.73
C GLN A 248 9.06 11.80 12.30
N PHE A 249 8.13 11.28 11.47
CA PHE A 249 6.91 12.01 11.14
C PHE A 249 6.10 12.35 12.40
N LEU A 250 5.94 11.43 13.36
CA LEU A 250 5.20 11.72 14.60
C LEU A 250 5.92 12.73 15.51
N MET A 251 7.25 12.81 15.46
CA MET A 251 8.04 13.79 16.22
C MET A 251 8.03 15.20 15.56
N SER A 252 8.00 15.25 14.24
CA SER A 252 8.07 16.51 13.47
C SER A 252 7.10 16.48 12.29
N PRO A 253 5.78 16.40 12.55
CA PRO A 253 4.81 16.09 11.51
C PRO A 253 4.73 17.16 10.41
N GLU A 254 4.85 18.43 10.75
CA GLU A 254 4.78 19.53 9.79
C GLU A 254 5.98 19.50 8.83
N ALA A 255 7.18 19.36 9.36
CA ALA A 255 8.40 19.34 8.55
C ALA A 255 8.42 18.13 7.59
N VAL A 256 8.13 16.93 8.10
CA VAL A 256 8.13 15.71 7.29
C VAL A 256 6.99 15.72 6.26
N LEU A 257 5.80 16.24 6.60
CA LEU A 257 4.71 16.37 5.64
C LEU A 257 5.03 17.37 4.53
N ALA A 258 5.65 18.50 4.87
CA ALA A 258 6.07 19.51 3.90
C ALA A 258 7.15 18.95 2.95
N GLU A 259 8.15 18.24 3.48
CA GLU A 259 9.19 17.58 2.68
C GLU A 259 8.58 16.55 1.72
N LEU A 260 7.69 15.70 2.23
CA LEU A 260 7.06 14.66 1.43
C LEU A 260 6.11 15.26 0.37
N ALA A 261 5.38 16.34 0.70
CA ALA A 261 4.58 17.08 -0.27
C ALA A 261 5.45 17.69 -1.38
N GLY A 262 6.58 18.30 -1.02
CA GLY A 262 7.56 18.81 -1.97
C GLY A 262 8.13 17.73 -2.87
N PHE A 263 8.45 16.56 -2.32
CA PHE A 263 8.91 15.40 -3.09
C PHE A 263 7.87 14.97 -4.15
N TYR A 264 6.59 14.95 -3.81
CA TYR A 264 5.51 14.63 -4.76
C TYR A 264 5.05 15.84 -5.59
N GLN A 265 5.64 17.01 -5.42
CA GLN A 265 5.22 18.27 -6.07
C GLN A 265 3.77 18.65 -5.77
N LEU A 266 3.31 18.38 -4.55
CA LEU A 266 1.98 18.71 -4.06
C LEU A 266 2.03 20.05 -3.29
N SER A 267 1.04 20.91 -3.54
CA SER A 267 0.83 22.11 -2.73
C SER A 267 -0.07 21.73 -1.55
N ILE A 268 0.51 21.69 -0.34
CA ILE A 268 -0.17 21.36 0.91
C ILE A 268 0.20 22.41 1.96
N ASP A 269 -0.81 22.99 2.60
CA ASP A 269 -0.59 23.71 3.87
C ASP A 269 -0.51 22.65 4.99
N ALA A 270 0.71 22.24 5.33
CA ALA A 270 0.96 21.17 6.27
C ALA A 270 0.36 21.50 7.66
N ALA A 271 0.47 22.75 8.13
CA ALA A 271 -0.07 23.16 9.43
C ALA A 271 -1.61 23.04 9.45
N ALA A 272 -2.29 23.55 8.42
CA ALA A 272 -3.75 23.47 8.32
C ALA A 272 -4.24 22.03 8.23
N VAL A 273 -3.57 21.18 7.43
CA VAL A 273 -3.92 19.75 7.28
C VAL A 273 -3.74 18.97 8.58
N LEU A 274 -2.65 19.21 9.32
CA LEU A 274 -2.36 18.55 10.60
C LEU A 274 -3.26 19.04 11.73
N ALA A 275 -3.76 20.27 11.69
CA ALA A 275 -4.79 20.76 12.63
C ALA A 275 -6.15 20.10 12.40
N GLY A 276 -6.36 19.46 11.26
CA GLY A 276 -7.60 18.78 10.88
C GLY A 276 -7.84 17.45 11.61
N PRO A 277 -9.00 16.81 11.38
CA PRO A 277 -9.44 15.62 12.14
C PRO A 277 -8.62 14.36 11.81
N LEU A 278 -7.86 14.32 10.72
CA LEU A 278 -7.13 13.13 10.30
C LEU A 278 -6.11 12.64 11.32
N MET A 279 -5.48 13.56 12.07
CA MET A 279 -4.50 13.25 13.11
C MET A 279 -5.14 12.68 14.40
N GLN A 280 -6.45 12.77 14.53
CA GLN A 280 -7.20 12.33 15.72
C GLN A 280 -8.08 11.11 15.46
N GLN A 281 -8.00 10.53 14.26
CA GLN A 281 -8.83 9.40 13.85
C GLN A 281 -7.98 8.20 13.46
N TYR A 282 -8.50 6.99 13.73
CA TYR A 282 -7.87 5.79 13.23
C TYR A 282 -7.97 5.75 11.69
N ALA A 283 -6.85 5.92 11.02
CA ALA A 283 -6.81 6.10 9.58
C ALA A 283 -7.44 4.96 8.76
N LYS A 284 -7.50 3.74 9.33
CA LYS A 284 -8.14 2.56 8.70
C LYS A 284 -9.64 2.48 8.97
N GLN A 285 -10.12 3.15 10.02
CA GLN A 285 -11.53 3.14 10.44
C GLN A 285 -11.96 4.55 10.86
N PRO A 286 -12.44 5.37 9.91
CA PRO A 286 -12.93 6.72 10.21
C PRO A 286 -14.02 6.69 11.29
N GLY A 287 -14.01 7.69 12.17
CA GLY A 287 -14.93 7.78 13.31
C GLY A 287 -14.41 7.14 14.61
N VAL A 288 -13.37 6.33 14.57
CA VAL A 288 -12.67 5.85 15.77
C VAL A 288 -11.58 6.85 16.15
N ARG A 289 -11.65 7.38 17.38
CA ARG A 289 -10.60 8.26 17.89
C ARG A 289 -9.30 7.49 18.09
N TYR A 290 -8.24 8.01 17.51
CA TYR A 290 -6.91 7.43 17.62
C TYR A 290 -5.87 8.54 17.42
N ASP A 291 -5.10 8.81 18.44
CA ASP A 291 -4.06 9.81 18.44
C ASP A 291 -2.70 9.19 18.85
N VAL A 292 -1.65 10.01 18.88
CA VAL A 292 -0.29 9.56 19.24
C VAL A 292 -0.25 8.96 20.64
N ALA A 293 -1.02 9.51 21.60
CA ALA A 293 -1.05 9.01 22.96
C ALA A 293 -1.69 7.62 23.04
N ALA A 294 -2.83 7.43 22.37
CA ALA A 294 -3.49 6.12 22.27
C ALA A 294 -2.59 5.08 21.58
N ARG A 295 -1.91 5.47 20.49
CA ARG A 295 -0.92 4.60 19.82
C ARG A 295 0.21 4.19 20.76
N ASN A 296 0.80 5.13 21.48
CA ASN A 296 1.90 4.86 22.40
C ASN A 296 1.50 3.96 23.56
N ALA A 297 0.28 4.12 24.08
CA ALA A 297 -0.28 3.25 25.11
C ALA A 297 -0.45 1.81 24.61
N LEU A 298 -1.00 1.62 23.40
CA LEU A 298 -1.12 0.30 22.77
C LEU A 298 0.24 -0.35 22.57
N LEU A 299 1.22 0.39 22.01
CA LEU A 299 2.58 -0.13 21.81
C LEU A 299 3.27 -0.50 23.14
N ALA A 300 3.07 0.27 24.21
CA ALA A 300 3.63 -0.04 25.53
C ALA A 300 3.02 -1.34 26.08
N THR A 301 1.71 -1.50 25.99
CA THR A 301 1.01 -2.73 26.38
C THR A 301 1.51 -3.94 25.59
N ALA A 302 1.59 -3.82 24.26
CA ALA A 302 2.06 -4.90 23.39
C ALA A 302 3.55 -5.25 23.67
N ARG A 303 4.41 -4.26 23.91
CA ARG A 303 5.81 -4.50 24.31
C ARG A 303 5.92 -5.30 25.60
N ALA A 304 5.10 -4.98 26.59
CA ALA A 304 5.11 -5.73 27.85
C ALA A 304 4.59 -7.15 27.68
N ALA A 305 3.50 -7.32 26.91
CA ALA A 305 2.89 -8.62 26.68
C ALA A 305 3.77 -9.57 25.84
N HIS A 306 4.53 -9.03 24.87
CA HIS A 306 5.30 -9.82 23.90
C HIS A 306 6.82 -9.64 24.03
N ALA A 307 7.33 -9.26 25.20
CA ALA A 307 8.74 -8.93 25.41
C ALA A 307 9.70 -10.04 24.95
N ALA A 308 9.40 -11.31 25.25
CA ALA A 308 10.21 -12.45 24.85
C ALA A 308 10.25 -12.64 23.33
N GLU A 309 9.11 -12.53 22.66
CA GLU A 309 9.01 -12.64 21.20
C GLU A 309 9.71 -11.48 20.48
N ILE A 310 9.59 -10.27 21.02
CA ILE A 310 10.31 -9.10 20.48
C ILE A 310 11.82 -9.31 20.58
N ALA A 311 12.32 -9.80 21.72
CA ALA A 311 13.73 -10.11 21.91
C ALA A 311 14.21 -11.20 20.95
N ALA A 312 13.42 -12.27 20.75
CA ALA A 312 13.72 -13.33 19.80
C ALA A 312 13.80 -12.80 18.35
N GLY A 313 12.84 -11.97 17.96
CA GLY A 313 12.82 -11.34 16.63
C GLY A 313 14.04 -10.43 16.39
N LEU A 314 14.41 -9.60 17.37
CA LEU A 314 15.60 -8.74 17.27
C LEU A 314 16.88 -9.56 17.14
N ALA A 315 17.05 -10.60 17.97
CA ALA A 315 18.21 -11.50 17.92
C ALA A 315 18.29 -12.22 16.56
N TRP A 316 17.14 -12.64 16.02
CA TRP A 316 17.07 -13.26 14.71
C TRP A 316 17.50 -12.28 13.60
N LEU A 317 17.05 -11.02 13.64
CA LEU A 317 17.49 -9.98 12.69
C LEU A 317 19.00 -9.76 12.72
N GLU A 318 19.58 -9.66 13.90
CA GLU A 318 21.03 -9.48 14.07
C GLU A 318 21.79 -10.66 13.46
N ALA A 319 21.33 -11.89 13.72
CA ALA A 319 21.93 -13.11 13.18
C ALA A 319 21.90 -13.19 11.63
N THR A 320 20.98 -12.47 10.97
CA THR A 320 20.95 -12.42 9.49
C THR A 320 22.13 -11.65 8.87
N GLY A 321 22.76 -10.74 9.61
CA GLY A 321 23.81 -9.85 9.11
C GLY A 321 23.35 -8.85 8.03
N CYS A 322 22.02 -8.68 7.83
CA CYS A 322 21.48 -7.84 6.76
C CYS A 322 21.21 -6.37 7.16
N LEU A 323 21.32 -6.04 8.44
CA LEU A 323 20.92 -4.72 8.95
C LEU A 323 21.75 -3.57 8.36
N GLN A 324 23.03 -3.78 8.10
CA GLN A 324 23.90 -2.78 7.50
C GLN A 324 23.53 -2.40 6.05
N ARG A 325 22.63 -3.14 5.43
CA ARG A 325 22.08 -2.84 4.08
C ARG A 325 20.84 -1.97 4.13
N LEU A 326 20.40 -1.60 5.31
CA LEU A 326 19.16 -0.84 5.54
C LEU A 326 19.48 0.61 5.93
N PRO A 327 18.59 1.57 5.66
CA PRO A 327 18.76 2.95 6.10
C PRO A 327 18.68 3.06 7.63
N GLU A 328 19.37 4.03 8.20
CA GLU A 328 19.27 4.34 9.62
C GLU A 328 18.20 5.43 9.88
N PRO A 329 17.55 5.40 11.04
CA PRO A 329 17.52 4.36 12.09
C PRO A 329 16.49 3.26 11.75
N THR A 330 16.90 1.99 11.70
CA THR A 330 16.00 0.88 11.35
C THR A 330 15.63 -0.02 12.52
N LEU A 331 16.49 -0.15 13.53
CA LEU A 331 16.22 -0.98 14.70
C LEU A 331 15.46 -0.20 15.77
N HIS A 332 15.86 1.03 16.03
CA HIS A 332 15.30 1.93 17.06
C HIS A 332 14.97 3.27 16.46
N PRO A 333 13.95 4.00 17.01
CA PRO A 333 13.60 5.35 16.58
C PRO A 333 14.73 6.36 16.77
#